data_7a1462f4c0984dfabda9d68d3ec98c84
#
_entry.id   7a1462f4c0984dfabda9d68d3ec98c84
#
_cell.length_a   1.000
_cell.length_b   1.000
_cell.length_c   1.000
_cell.angle_alpha   90.00
_cell.angle_beta   90.00
_cell.angle_gamma   90.00
#
_symmetry.space_group_name_H-M   'P 1'
#
loop_
_entity.id
_entity.type
_entity.pdbx_description
1 polymer ?
#
loop_
_entity_poly.entity_id
_entity_poly.type
_entity_poly.pdbx_seq_one_letter_code
_entity_poly.pdbx_strand_id
1 'polypeptide(L)'
;ITPQLGYDYLCNFGITTLVDNRVEKNGSVSSDIQQALALGGITDGVTNLEMSAAYATIANQGTYTRPVFYSQVIDSNGRVLLDNTTPTTHTVLKASTASLLTQGMTSVITEGTGTSAKLDGKMPVSGKTGTTSSEYDLWFCGYTPYLTASIWTGYDENVSLSGDQAYHERLWAKIMNQIDSVKKYKAKSFKMSKDVKKYDICSSSGKVAIKGVCPTSKSEYFAKGTQPAKCTYHSAFSKSRTY
;
A
#
# COMPACT_ATOMS: atom_id res chain seq x y z
N ILE A 1 5.60 -0.61 -17.44
CA ILE A 1 5.11 -1.90 -16.91
C ILE A 1 4.15 -2.46 -17.94
N THR A 2 4.32 -3.72 -18.32
CA THR A 2 3.38 -4.44 -19.19
C THR A 2 2.26 -5.06 -18.35
N PRO A 3 1.08 -5.38 -18.94
CA PRO A 3 0.03 -6.12 -18.24
C PRO A 3 0.54 -7.45 -17.65
N GLN A 4 1.35 -8.21 -18.40
CA GLN A 4 1.95 -9.45 -17.92
C GLN A 4 2.79 -9.23 -16.67
N LEU A 5 3.66 -8.23 -16.67
CA LEU A 5 4.47 -7.93 -15.49
C LEU A 5 3.62 -7.54 -14.27
N GLY A 6 2.53 -6.80 -14.49
CA GLY A 6 1.56 -6.48 -13.44
C GLY A 6 0.93 -7.73 -12.85
N TYR A 7 0.46 -8.63 -13.71
CA TYR A 7 -0.10 -9.93 -13.34
C TYR A 7 0.91 -10.77 -12.50
N ASP A 8 2.14 -10.91 -13.00
CA ASP A 8 3.20 -11.67 -12.32
C ASP A 8 3.51 -11.11 -10.92
N TYR A 9 3.52 -9.77 -10.78
CA TYR A 9 3.70 -9.14 -9.47
C TYR A 9 2.54 -9.43 -8.52
N LEU A 10 1.29 -9.39 -8.98
CA LEU A 10 0.15 -9.71 -8.13
C LEU A 10 0.16 -11.17 -7.68
N CYS A 11 0.53 -12.11 -8.55
CA CYS A 11 0.77 -13.50 -8.15
C CYS A 11 1.86 -13.59 -7.07
N ASN A 12 2.96 -12.86 -7.22
CA ASN A 12 4.03 -12.81 -6.22
C ASN A 12 3.59 -12.15 -4.90
N PHE A 13 2.60 -11.27 -4.91
CA PHE A 13 1.96 -10.73 -3.71
C PHE A 13 0.99 -11.71 -3.04
N GLY A 14 0.81 -12.90 -3.62
CA GLY A 14 -0.05 -13.95 -3.08
C GLY A 14 -1.50 -13.89 -3.51
N ILE A 15 -1.82 -13.13 -4.56
CA ILE A 15 -3.17 -13.13 -5.16
C ILE A 15 -3.30 -14.38 -6.02
N THR A 16 -4.23 -15.26 -5.68
CA THR A 16 -4.44 -16.56 -6.33
C THR A 16 -5.71 -16.64 -7.16
N THR A 17 -6.54 -15.61 -7.11
CA THR A 17 -7.83 -15.51 -7.81
C THR A 17 -7.71 -14.94 -9.22
N LEU A 18 -6.51 -14.56 -9.66
CA LEU A 18 -6.29 -13.99 -10.99
C LEU A 18 -6.52 -15.01 -12.10
N VAL A 19 -7.20 -14.57 -13.15
CA VAL A 19 -7.47 -15.36 -14.34
C VAL A 19 -6.40 -15.07 -15.41
N ASP A 20 -5.64 -16.08 -15.78
CA ASP A 20 -4.68 -15.99 -16.90
C ASP A 20 -5.42 -16.08 -18.23
N ASN A 21 -6.12 -17.20 -18.45
CA ASN A 21 -6.85 -17.48 -19.68
C ASN A 21 -8.01 -18.46 -19.38
N ARG A 22 -9.25 -17.94 -19.40
CA ARG A 22 -10.44 -18.76 -19.15
C ARG A 22 -11.42 -18.61 -20.29
N VAL A 23 -11.78 -19.73 -20.92
CA VAL A 23 -12.86 -19.78 -21.93
C VAL A 23 -14.19 -19.84 -21.21
N GLU A 24 -15.00 -18.83 -21.39
CA GLU A 24 -16.33 -18.70 -20.81
C GLU A 24 -17.36 -19.58 -21.57
N LYS A 25 -18.52 -19.84 -20.94
CA LYS A 25 -19.57 -20.68 -21.53
C LYS A 25 -20.09 -20.16 -22.89
N ASN A 26 -19.98 -18.87 -23.13
CA ASN A 26 -20.38 -18.21 -24.38
C ASN A 26 -19.26 -18.21 -25.45
N GLY A 27 -18.10 -18.82 -25.18
CA GLY A 27 -16.94 -18.87 -26.05
C GLY A 27 -16.02 -17.65 -25.99
N SER A 28 -16.33 -16.60 -25.18
CA SER A 28 -15.39 -15.49 -24.94
C SER A 28 -14.24 -15.92 -24.03
N VAL A 29 -13.16 -15.17 -24.09
CA VAL A 29 -11.98 -15.41 -23.24
C VAL A 29 -11.87 -14.30 -22.21
N SER A 30 -11.80 -14.68 -20.94
CA SER A 30 -11.48 -13.78 -19.83
C SER A 30 -10.00 -13.91 -19.46
N SER A 31 -9.34 -12.77 -19.23
CA SER A 31 -7.96 -12.70 -18.76
C SER A 31 -7.73 -11.42 -17.97
N ASP A 32 -6.99 -11.51 -16.88
CA ASP A 32 -6.55 -10.37 -16.08
C ASP A 32 -5.22 -9.79 -16.58
N ILE A 33 -4.61 -10.37 -17.62
CA ILE A 33 -3.43 -9.84 -18.30
C ILE A 33 -3.84 -8.72 -19.25
N GLN A 34 -4.34 -7.62 -18.70
CA GLN A 34 -4.88 -6.49 -19.42
C GLN A 34 -4.60 -5.15 -18.73
N GLN A 35 -4.79 -4.04 -19.45
CA GLN A 35 -4.47 -2.70 -18.88
C GLN A 35 -5.36 -2.33 -17.69
N ALA A 36 -6.60 -2.80 -17.66
CA ALA A 36 -7.54 -2.57 -16.56
C ALA A 36 -7.04 -3.12 -15.22
N LEU A 37 -6.16 -4.13 -15.23
CA LEU A 37 -5.54 -4.68 -14.02
C LEU A 37 -4.82 -3.60 -13.19
N ALA A 38 -4.20 -2.61 -13.85
CA ALA A 38 -3.53 -1.49 -13.16
C ALA A 38 -4.49 -0.59 -12.37
N LEU A 39 -5.78 -0.64 -12.68
CA LEU A 39 -6.84 0.11 -12.00
C LEU A 39 -7.71 -0.78 -11.10
N GLY A 40 -7.34 -2.06 -10.93
CA GLY A 40 -8.10 -3.02 -10.12
C GLY A 40 -9.20 -3.75 -10.90
N GLY A 41 -9.20 -3.69 -12.24
CA GLY A 41 -10.10 -4.48 -13.07
C GLY A 41 -9.67 -5.94 -13.09
N ILE A 42 -10.29 -6.76 -12.25
CA ILE A 42 -9.99 -8.19 -12.03
C ILE A 42 -11.27 -8.98 -12.25
N THR A 43 -11.15 -10.10 -12.96
CA THR A 43 -12.29 -10.92 -13.43
C THR A 43 -13.08 -11.52 -12.24
N ASP A 44 -12.43 -12.21 -11.33
CA ASP A 44 -13.07 -12.88 -10.19
C ASP A 44 -12.92 -12.11 -8.86
N GLY A 45 -12.25 -10.94 -8.90
CA GLY A 45 -11.94 -10.16 -7.71
C GLY A 45 -10.77 -10.74 -6.91
N VAL A 46 -10.67 -10.32 -5.65
CA VAL A 46 -9.61 -10.72 -4.71
C VAL A 46 -10.21 -11.00 -3.34
N THR A 47 -9.60 -11.90 -2.57
CA THR A 47 -10.04 -12.13 -1.21
C THR A 47 -9.49 -11.07 -0.25
N ASN A 48 -10.22 -10.81 0.83
CA ASN A 48 -9.79 -9.87 1.87
C ASN A 48 -8.48 -10.32 2.54
N LEU A 49 -8.28 -11.64 2.69
CA LEU A 49 -7.05 -12.21 3.22
C LEU A 49 -5.84 -11.93 2.31
N GLU A 50 -5.98 -12.13 1.01
CA GLU A 50 -4.92 -11.86 0.03
C GLU A 50 -4.54 -10.38 0.00
N MET A 51 -5.54 -9.48 0.02
CA MET A 51 -5.30 -8.04 0.10
C MET A 51 -4.54 -7.67 1.38
N SER A 52 -4.94 -8.22 2.53
CA SER A 52 -4.23 -8.00 3.78
C SER A 52 -2.77 -8.48 3.71
N ALA A 53 -2.51 -9.65 3.13
CA ALA A 53 -1.16 -10.19 2.95
C ALA A 53 -0.31 -9.37 1.99
N ALA A 54 -0.91 -8.87 0.89
CA ALA A 54 -0.25 -8.00 -0.07
C ALA A 54 0.18 -6.68 0.57
N TYR A 55 -0.69 -6.03 1.35
CA TYR A 55 -0.33 -4.81 2.09
C TYR A 55 0.67 -5.08 3.22
N ALA A 56 0.57 -6.22 3.89
CA ALA A 56 1.57 -6.67 4.86
C ALA A 56 2.95 -6.83 4.23
N THR A 57 3.03 -7.26 2.98
CA THR A 57 4.28 -7.35 2.21
C THR A 57 4.95 -5.99 2.06
N ILE A 58 4.17 -4.93 1.75
CA ILE A 58 4.70 -3.56 1.66
C ILE A 58 5.16 -3.08 3.04
N ALA A 59 4.34 -3.28 4.08
CA ALA A 59 4.66 -2.95 5.47
C ALA A 59 5.94 -3.66 5.94
N ASN A 60 6.17 -4.89 5.48
CA ASN A 60 7.33 -5.74 5.79
C ASN A 60 8.49 -5.54 4.80
N GLN A 61 8.70 -4.33 4.32
CA GLN A 61 9.83 -3.95 3.47
C GLN A 61 9.95 -4.78 2.17
N GLY A 62 8.80 -5.22 1.62
CA GLY A 62 8.73 -5.97 0.38
C GLY A 62 8.87 -7.49 0.51
N THR A 63 8.87 -8.01 1.73
CA THR A 63 8.91 -9.45 1.99
C THR A 63 7.50 -9.97 2.24
N TYR A 64 7.01 -10.80 1.34
CA TYR A 64 5.76 -11.54 1.51
C TYR A 64 5.92 -12.62 2.57
N THR A 65 4.90 -12.77 3.38
CA THR A 65 4.76 -13.87 4.34
C THR A 65 3.41 -14.55 4.12
N ARG A 66 3.41 -15.85 3.87
CA ARG A 66 2.17 -16.61 3.66
C ARG A 66 1.30 -16.53 4.91
N PRO A 67 0.03 -16.10 4.80
CA PRO A 67 -0.90 -16.11 5.92
C PRO A 67 -1.13 -17.52 6.46
N VAL A 68 -1.20 -17.65 7.79
CA VAL A 68 -1.54 -18.90 8.47
C VAL A 68 -2.53 -18.59 9.59
N PHE A 69 -3.45 -19.53 9.85
CA PHE A 69 -4.47 -19.40 10.90
C PHE A 69 -4.11 -20.17 12.17
N TYR A 70 -3.06 -21.00 12.12
CA TYR A 70 -2.57 -21.77 13.26
C TYR A 70 -1.04 -21.89 13.18
N SER A 71 -0.40 -21.96 14.32
CA SER A 71 1.06 -22.21 14.41
C SER A 71 1.37 -23.69 14.34
N GLN A 72 0.62 -24.50 15.09
CA GLN A 72 0.77 -25.97 15.12
C GLN A 72 -0.57 -26.65 15.35
N VAL A 73 -0.69 -27.87 14.83
CA VAL A 73 -1.75 -28.82 15.21
C VAL A 73 -1.08 -30.01 15.87
N ILE A 74 -1.49 -30.33 17.10
CA ILE A 74 -0.90 -31.37 17.95
C ILE A 74 -2.00 -32.38 18.30
N ASP A 75 -1.70 -33.67 18.19
CA ASP A 75 -2.64 -34.72 18.59
C ASP A 75 -2.69 -34.91 20.12
N SER A 76 -3.60 -35.78 20.59
CA SER A 76 -3.78 -36.07 22.00
C SER A 76 -2.55 -36.70 22.70
N ASN A 77 -1.60 -37.22 21.92
CA ASN A 77 -0.35 -37.82 22.42
C ASN A 77 0.81 -36.84 22.39
N GLY A 78 0.58 -35.56 22.04
CA GLY A 78 1.62 -34.53 21.94
C GLY A 78 2.43 -34.56 20.64
N ARG A 79 2.04 -35.38 19.64
CA ARG A 79 2.72 -35.41 18.35
C ARG A 79 2.26 -34.24 17.47
N VAL A 80 3.20 -33.51 16.92
CA VAL A 80 2.92 -32.44 15.95
C VAL A 80 2.45 -33.05 14.64
N LEU A 81 1.23 -32.74 14.21
CA LEU A 81 0.64 -33.16 12.94
C LEU A 81 0.89 -32.15 11.84
N LEU A 82 0.76 -30.86 12.15
CA LEU A 82 1.04 -29.76 11.22
C LEU A 82 1.87 -28.70 11.95
N ASP A 83 2.83 -28.13 11.24
CA ASP A 83 3.72 -27.10 11.79
C ASP A 83 3.85 -25.90 10.82
N ASN A 84 3.44 -24.72 11.28
CA ASN A 84 3.60 -23.44 10.61
C ASN A 84 4.40 -22.45 11.48
N THR A 85 5.19 -22.91 12.45
CA THR A 85 6.01 -22.05 13.31
C THR A 85 7.10 -21.33 12.54
N THR A 86 7.57 -21.92 11.43
CA THR A 86 8.50 -21.27 10.50
C THR A 86 7.74 -20.61 9.36
N PRO A 87 7.70 -19.27 9.28
CA PRO A 87 6.98 -18.57 8.21
C PRO A 87 7.54 -18.89 6.83
N THR A 88 6.67 -19.18 5.87
CA THR A 88 7.04 -19.26 4.45
C THR A 88 7.09 -17.83 3.89
N THR A 89 8.25 -17.39 3.42
CA THR A 89 8.48 -16.03 2.95
C THR A 89 9.23 -16.00 1.62
N HIS A 90 9.00 -14.93 0.84
CA HIS A 90 9.83 -14.57 -0.31
C HIS A 90 9.83 -13.05 -0.53
N THR A 91 10.82 -12.55 -1.28
CA THR A 91 10.93 -11.14 -1.61
C THR A 91 10.12 -10.82 -2.86
N VAL A 92 9.19 -9.87 -2.76
CA VAL A 92 8.37 -9.35 -3.87
C VAL A 92 8.90 -8.01 -4.35
N LEU A 93 9.22 -7.10 -3.43
CA LEU A 93 9.70 -5.76 -3.74
C LEU A 93 11.07 -5.50 -3.09
N LYS A 94 11.84 -4.61 -3.69
CA LYS A 94 13.00 -4.02 -3.01
C LYS A 94 12.52 -3.22 -1.80
N ALA A 95 13.25 -3.25 -0.69
CA ALA A 95 12.93 -2.49 0.51
C ALA A 95 12.81 -0.97 0.25
N SER A 96 13.57 -0.43 -0.70
CA SER A 96 13.45 0.97 -1.13
C SER A 96 12.12 1.25 -1.81
N THR A 97 11.63 0.35 -2.67
CA THR A 97 10.32 0.47 -3.33
C THR A 97 9.19 0.41 -2.31
N ALA A 98 9.21 -0.56 -1.40
CA ALA A 98 8.23 -0.68 -0.33
C ALA A 98 8.21 0.57 0.57
N SER A 99 9.38 1.13 0.88
CA SER A 99 9.49 2.37 1.66
C SER A 99 8.89 3.58 0.94
N LEU A 100 9.12 3.73 -0.36
CA LEU A 100 8.55 4.82 -1.15
C LEU A 100 7.02 4.68 -1.28
N LEU A 101 6.52 3.45 -1.50
CA LEU A 101 5.08 3.16 -1.48
C LEU A 101 4.46 3.51 -0.13
N THR A 102 5.11 3.15 0.98
CA THR A 102 4.65 3.49 2.34
C THR A 102 4.52 5.01 2.51
N GLN A 103 5.50 5.80 2.04
CA GLN A 103 5.44 7.26 2.10
C GLN A 103 4.29 7.83 1.24
N GLY A 104 4.14 7.34 0.01
CA GLY A 104 3.03 7.74 -0.86
C GLY A 104 1.67 7.42 -0.26
N MET A 105 1.50 6.22 0.31
CA MET A 105 0.25 5.82 0.96
C MET A 105 0.02 6.52 2.32
N THR A 106 1.05 7.05 2.98
CA THR A 106 0.88 7.93 4.15
C THR A 106 0.21 9.23 3.74
N SER A 107 0.55 9.79 2.58
CA SER A 107 -0.12 11.00 2.05
C SER A 107 -1.62 10.77 1.76
N VAL A 108 -2.03 9.55 1.41
CA VAL A 108 -3.47 9.20 1.27
C VAL A 108 -4.23 9.44 2.57
N ILE A 109 -3.58 9.18 3.72
CA ILE A 109 -4.18 9.35 5.06
C ILE A 109 -4.09 10.79 5.56
N THR A 110 -3.03 11.51 5.22
CA THR A 110 -2.81 12.87 5.75
C THR A 110 -3.55 13.95 4.96
N GLU A 111 -3.67 13.79 3.65
CA GLU A 111 -4.20 14.80 2.72
C GLU A 111 -4.95 14.23 1.51
N GLY A 112 -5.12 12.90 1.44
CA GLY A 112 -5.76 12.20 0.32
C GLY A 112 -7.15 11.65 0.64
N THR A 113 -7.53 10.60 -0.09
CA THR A 113 -8.86 9.98 -0.02
C THR A 113 -9.11 9.16 1.24
N GLY A 114 -8.06 8.77 1.98
CA GLY A 114 -8.15 7.91 3.18
C GLY A 114 -8.11 8.66 4.51
N THR A 115 -8.44 9.95 4.55
CA THR A 115 -8.34 10.78 5.77
C THR A 115 -9.20 10.28 6.92
N SER A 116 -10.30 9.60 6.62
CA SER A 116 -11.20 9.00 7.60
C SER A 116 -10.61 7.77 8.31
N ALA A 117 -9.53 7.20 7.79
CA ALA A 117 -8.81 6.07 8.41
C ALA A 117 -7.69 6.54 9.37
N LYS A 118 -7.56 7.84 9.61
CA LYS A 118 -6.58 8.39 10.55
C LYS A 118 -6.89 7.94 11.98
N LEU A 119 -5.86 7.55 12.74
CA LEU A 119 -6.00 7.18 14.15
C LEU A 119 -6.00 8.40 15.07
N ASP A 120 -6.62 8.26 16.24
CA ASP A 120 -6.75 9.34 17.25
C ASP A 120 -5.42 9.75 17.86
N GLY A 121 -4.43 8.83 17.89
CA GLY A 121 -3.12 9.03 18.48
C GLY A 121 -2.06 9.50 17.49
N LYS A 122 -0.79 9.31 17.89
CA LYS A 122 0.38 9.65 17.07
C LYS A 122 0.89 8.48 16.21
N MET A 123 0.17 7.35 16.18
CA MET A 123 0.54 6.19 15.38
C MET A 123 0.35 6.53 13.90
N PRO A 124 1.39 6.45 13.06
CA PRO A 124 1.24 6.70 11.64
C PRO A 124 0.47 5.56 10.96
N VAL A 125 -0.33 5.93 9.98
CA VAL A 125 -1.06 5.01 9.12
C VAL A 125 -0.60 5.20 7.68
N SER A 126 -0.47 4.10 6.95
CA SER A 126 -0.26 4.07 5.52
C SER A 126 -1.31 3.15 4.92
N GLY A 127 -1.96 3.56 3.84
CA GLY A 127 -3.05 2.76 3.26
C GLY A 127 -3.63 3.37 2.01
N LYS A 128 -4.59 2.65 1.41
CA LYS A 128 -5.26 3.05 0.19
C LYS A 128 -6.73 2.64 0.21
N THR A 129 -7.56 3.54 -0.26
CA THR A 129 -8.98 3.30 -0.55
C THR A 129 -9.14 2.62 -1.90
N GLY A 130 -10.18 1.82 -2.05
CA GLY A 130 -10.63 1.27 -3.32
C GLY A 130 -12.15 1.43 -3.45
N THR A 131 -12.60 1.83 -4.63
CA THR A 131 -14.03 1.93 -4.95
C THR A 131 -14.21 1.41 -6.37
N THR A 132 -15.06 0.39 -6.55
CA THR A 132 -15.39 -0.12 -7.88
C THR A 132 -16.36 0.81 -8.59
N SER A 133 -16.46 0.65 -9.93
CA SER A 133 -17.45 1.37 -10.73
C SER A 133 -18.85 1.12 -10.17
N SER A 134 -19.68 2.17 -10.14
CA SER A 134 -21.04 2.13 -9.57
C SER A 134 -21.09 1.81 -8.06
N GLU A 135 -19.94 1.92 -7.37
CA GLU A 135 -19.86 1.80 -5.91
C GLU A 135 -20.37 0.45 -5.37
N TYR A 136 -20.12 -0.64 -6.09
CA TYR A 136 -20.49 -1.99 -5.61
C TYR A 136 -19.60 -2.49 -4.48
N ASP A 137 -18.34 -2.05 -4.47
CA ASP A 137 -17.34 -2.43 -3.46
C ASP A 137 -16.64 -1.21 -2.92
N LEU A 138 -16.50 -1.15 -1.61
CA LEU A 138 -15.66 -0.18 -0.92
C LEU A 138 -14.56 -0.92 -0.15
N TRP A 139 -13.31 -0.56 -0.42
CA TRP A 139 -12.14 -1.15 0.19
C TRP A 139 -11.34 -0.11 0.97
N PHE A 140 -10.82 -0.52 2.10
CA PHE A 140 -9.69 0.14 2.72
C PHE A 140 -8.67 -0.91 3.18
N CYS A 141 -7.45 -0.80 2.66
CA CYS A 141 -6.31 -1.61 3.04
C CYS A 141 -5.26 -0.70 3.66
N GLY A 142 -4.92 -0.91 4.92
CA GLY A 142 -4.00 -0.04 5.64
C GLY A 142 -3.20 -0.78 6.69
N TYR A 143 -2.13 -0.13 7.13
CA TYR A 143 -1.24 -0.65 8.16
C TYR A 143 -0.62 0.45 9.01
N THR A 144 -0.24 0.05 10.20
CA THR A 144 0.62 0.77 11.13
C THR A 144 2.00 0.11 11.14
N PRO A 145 2.99 0.62 11.88
CA PRO A 145 4.24 -0.10 12.08
C PRO A 145 4.13 -1.45 12.81
N TYR A 146 2.93 -1.84 13.23
CA TYR A 146 2.68 -3.06 14.01
C TYR A 146 1.73 -4.03 13.35
N LEU A 147 0.68 -3.54 12.69
CA LEU A 147 -0.44 -4.34 12.22
C LEU A 147 -0.86 -3.91 10.82
N THR A 148 -1.32 -4.86 10.05
CA THR A 148 -2.00 -4.65 8.77
C THR A 148 -3.42 -5.16 8.86
N ALA A 149 -4.36 -4.44 8.28
CA ALA A 149 -5.75 -4.87 8.16
C ALA A 149 -6.36 -4.38 6.86
N SER A 150 -7.26 -5.15 6.29
CA SER A 150 -8.08 -4.78 5.15
C SER A 150 -9.57 -4.89 5.51
N ILE A 151 -10.37 -3.98 5.00
CA ILE A 151 -11.83 -4.01 5.09
C ILE A 151 -12.39 -3.94 3.69
N TRP A 152 -13.30 -4.84 3.41
CA TRP A 152 -14.17 -4.82 2.26
C TRP A 152 -15.62 -4.63 2.73
N THR A 153 -16.37 -3.83 1.99
CA THR A 153 -17.80 -3.65 2.16
C THR A 153 -18.45 -3.79 0.79
N GLY A 154 -19.41 -4.66 0.69
CA GLY A 154 -20.14 -4.95 -0.54
C GLY A 154 -21.28 -5.93 -0.28
N TYR A 155 -21.96 -6.33 -1.34
CA TYR A 155 -22.97 -7.37 -1.37
C TYR A 155 -22.50 -8.52 -2.27
N ASP A 156 -22.94 -9.74 -2.00
CA ASP A 156 -22.65 -10.90 -2.86
C ASP A 156 -23.23 -10.73 -4.27
N GLU A 157 -24.38 -10.07 -4.37
CA GLU A 157 -24.94 -9.58 -5.63
C GLU A 157 -24.58 -8.09 -5.80
N ASN A 158 -24.22 -7.67 -7.00
CA ASN A 158 -23.81 -6.30 -7.28
C ASN A 158 -24.94 -5.28 -7.01
N VAL A 159 -24.94 -4.72 -5.81
CA VAL A 159 -25.84 -3.64 -5.39
C VAL A 159 -25.01 -2.43 -5.02
N SER A 160 -25.35 -1.27 -5.59
CA SER A 160 -24.66 -0.01 -5.30
C SER A 160 -24.78 0.36 -3.82
N LEU A 161 -23.64 0.64 -3.19
CA LEU A 161 -23.54 1.11 -1.82
C LEU A 161 -23.85 2.61 -1.79
N SER A 162 -25.09 2.95 -1.44
CA SER A 162 -25.49 4.34 -1.29
C SER A 162 -25.15 4.88 0.10
N GLY A 163 -24.91 6.19 0.22
CA GLY A 163 -24.74 6.89 1.49
C GLY A 163 -23.29 7.19 1.81
N ASP A 164 -22.84 6.80 2.99
CA ASP A 164 -21.54 7.21 3.54
C ASP A 164 -20.36 6.44 2.91
N GLN A 165 -19.71 7.07 1.96
CA GLN A 165 -18.59 6.51 1.21
C GLN A 165 -17.28 6.33 2.03
N ALA A 166 -17.21 6.84 3.25
CA ALA A 166 -16.05 6.70 4.14
C ALA A 166 -16.32 5.78 5.36
N TYR A 167 -17.45 5.09 5.36
CA TYR A 167 -17.84 4.20 6.45
C TYR A 167 -16.78 3.13 6.76
N HIS A 168 -16.27 2.44 5.75
CA HIS A 168 -15.26 1.38 5.86
C HIS A 168 -13.93 1.90 6.41
N GLU A 169 -13.52 3.12 6.06
CA GLU A 169 -12.33 3.77 6.61
C GLU A 169 -12.47 4.07 8.10
N ARG A 170 -13.60 4.64 8.51
CA ARG A 170 -13.87 4.92 9.92
C ARG A 170 -14.00 3.64 10.75
N LEU A 171 -14.58 2.58 10.18
CA LEU A 171 -14.64 1.28 10.82
C LEU A 171 -13.22 0.73 11.05
N TRP A 172 -12.36 0.82 10.03
CA TRP A 172 -10.95 0.44 10.14
C TRP A 172 -10.24 1.22 11.26
N ALA A 173 -10.38 2.55 11.27
CA ALA A 173 -9.78 3.40 12.30
C ALA A 173 -10.29 3.06 13.70
N LYS A 174 -11.60 2.82 13.86
CA LYS A 174 -12.21 2.43 15.13
C LYS A 174 -11.65 1.10 15.66
N ILE A 175 -11.54 0.09 14.78
CA ILE A 175 -10.97 -1.21 15.14
C ILE A 175 -9.50 -1.05 15.56
N MET A 176 -8.69 -0.33 14.78
CA MET A 176 -7.28 -0.14 15.07
C MET A 176 -7.05 0.68 16.35
N ASN A 177 -7.83 1.71 16.61
CA ASN A 177 -7.81 2.48 17.87
C ASN A 177 -8.15 1.58 19.06
N GLN A 178 -9.14 0.71 18.93
CA GLN A 178 -9.51 -0.23 19.99
C GLN A 178 -8.39 -1.24 20.26
N ILE A 179 -7.77 -1.80 19.21
CA ILE A 179 -6.61 -2.69 19.37
C ILE A 179 -5.46 -1.94 20.05
N ASP A 180 -5.17 -0.71 19.64
CA ASP A 180 -4.08 0.09 20.24
C ASP A 180 -4.35 0.38 21.73
N SER A 181 -5.59 0.66 22.10
CA SER A 181 -5.99 0.89 23.49
C SER A 181 -5.75 -0.33 24.40
N VAL A 182 -5.92 -1.54 23.85
CA VAL A 182 -5.69 -2.82 24.56
C VAL A 182 -4.20 -3.19 24.57
N LYS A 183 -3.55 -3.12 23.42
CA LYS A 183 -2.13 -3.53 23.24
C LYS A 183 -1.14 -2.48 23.72
N LYS A 184 -1.55 -1.21 23.82
CA LYS A 184 -0.73 -0.07 24.28
C LYS A 184 0.57 0.04 23.49
N TYR A 185 0.50 -0.06 22.16
CA TYR A 185 1.66 0.09 21.29
C TYR A 185 2.26 1.50 21.42
N LYS A 186 3.57 1.58 21.51
CA LYS A 186 4.27 2.87 21.48
C LYS A 186 4.28 3.41 20.05
N ALA A 187 3.86 4.66 19.86
CA ALA A 187 3.96 5.31 18.57
C ALA A 187 5.41 5.30 18.06
N LYS A 188 5.61 4.84 16.83
CA LYS A 188 6.90 4.84 16.13
C LYS A 188 6.68 5.10 14.64
N SER A 189 7.69 5.66 13.99
CA SER A 189 7.66 5.84 12.53
C SER A 189 7.78 4.51 11.79
N PHE A 190 7.32 4.49 10.54
CA PHE A 190 7.60 3.38 9.64
C PHE A 190 9.11 3.21 9.44
N LYS A 191 9.55 1.96 9.35
CA LYS A 191 10.93 1.65 9.02
C LYS A 191 11.18 2.02 7.57
N MET A 192 12.20 2.86 7.32
CA MET A 192 12.63 3.23 5.98
C MET A 192 13.87 2.44 5.58
N SER A 193 13.96 2.06 4.32
CA SER A 193 15.18 1.47 3.76
C SER A 193 16.32 2.48 3.83
N LYS A 194 17.53 2.01 4.15
CA LYS A 194 18.77 2.81 4.10
C LYS A 194 19.09 3.35 2.69
N ASP A 195 18.50 2.74 1.66
CA ASP A 195 18.66 3.14 0.27
C ASP A 195 17.63 4.20 -0.17
N VAL A 196 16.81 4.71 0.77
CA VAL A 196 15.90 5.85 0.53
C VAL A 196 16.45 7.07 1.26
N LYS A 197 16.53 8.18 0.54
CA LYS A 197 16.99 9.47 1.09
C LYS A 197 15.97 10.56 0.81
N LYS A 198 15.91 11.52 1.72
CA LYS A 198 15.09 12.73 1.62
C LYS A 198 15.89 13.85 1.00
N TYR A 199 15.30 14.56 0.04
CA TYR A 199 15.88 15.71 -0.64
C TYR A 199 14.88 16.86 -0.65
N ASP A 200 15.37 18.07 -0.51
CA ASP A 200 14.56 19.25 -0.75
C ASP A 200 14.48 19.50 -2.26
N ILE A 201 13.28 19.57 -2.78
CA ILE A 201 12.99 19.73 -4.21
C ILE A 201 12.48 21.15 -4.44
N CYS A 202 13.10 21.84 -5.37
CA CYS A 202 12.68 23.17 -5.76
C CYS A 202 11.27 23.13 -6.36
N SER A 203 10.34 23.88 -5.78
CA SER A 203 8.93 23.89 -6.19
C SER A 203 8.72 24.38 -7.62
N SER A 204 9.63 25.24 -8.14
CA SER A 204 9.52 25.78 -9.50
C SER A 204 10.08 24.85 -10.58
N SER A 205 11.11 24.03 -10.27
CA SER A 205 11.82 23.25 -11.29
C SER A 205 11.67 21.74 -11.15
N GLY A 206 11.13 21.25 -10.01
CA GLY A 206 11.08 19.82 -9.70
C GLY A 206 12.46 19.16 -9.48
N LYS A 207 13.54 19.94 -9.41
CA LYS A 207 14.92 19.46 -9.23
C LYS A 207 15.37 19.63 -7.78
N VAL A 208 16.47 18.95 -7.38
CA VAL A 208 17.04 19.12 -6.04
C VAL A 208 17.35 20.60 -5.79
N ALA A 209 16.78 21.16 -4.74
CA ALA A 209 16.90 22.57 -4.41
C ALA A 209 18.34 22.93 -4.01
N ILE A 210 18.77 24.15 -4.36
CA ILE A 210 20.02 24.72 -3.88
C ILE A 210 19.68 25.56 -2.65
N LYS A 211 20.21 25.13 -1.49
CA LYS A 211 20.00 25.82 -0.21
C LYS A 211 20.42 27.30 -0.30
N GLY A 212 19.56 28.18 0.12
CA GLY A 212 19.78 29.62 0.11
C GLY A 212 19.65 30.29 -1.27
N VAL A 213 19.36 29.54 -2.33
CA VAL A 213 19.17 30.06 -3.70
C VAL A 213 17.74 29.84 -4.18
N CYS A 214 17.20 28.62 -4.02
CA CYS A 214 15.81 28.32 -4.36
C CYS A 214 14.86 28.96 -3.32
N PRO A 215 13.87 29.78 -3.74
CA PRO A 215 13.01 30.52 -2.81
C PRO A 215 12.05 29.61 -2.04
N THR A 216 11.60 28.53 -2.68
CA THR A 216 10.68 27.54 -2.11
C THR A 216 11.13 26.13 -2.43
N SER A 217 10.95 25.22 -1.49
CA SER A 217 11.23 23.80 -1.67
C SER A 217 10.28 22.95 -0.83
N LYS A 218 10.03 21.72 -1.31
CA LYS A 218 9.30 20.68 -0.61
C LYS A 218 10.21 19.46 -0.45
N SER A 219 10.19 18.83 0.71
CA SER A 219 11.00 17.64 0.95
C SER A 219 10.31 16.39 0.38
N GLU A 220 11.04 15.62 -0.43
CA GLU A 220 10.56 14.39 -1.06
C GLU A 220 11.58 13.26 -0.90
N TYR A 221 11.09 12.02 -0.97
CA TYR A 221 11.91 10.81 -0.82
C TYR A 221 12.26 10.20 -2.17
N PHE A 222 13.49 9.72 -2.30
CA PHE A 222 14.01 9.07 -3.51
C PHE A 222 14.82 7.84 -3.15
N ALA A 223 14.73 6.79 -3.96
CA ALA A 223 15.69 5.70 -3.88
C ALA A 223 17.08 6.23 -4.28
N LYS A 224 18.12 5.64 -3.74
CA LYS A 224 19.51 6.03 -4.02
C LYS A 224 19.77 6.01 -5.53
N GLY A 225 20.24 7.15 -6.06
CA GLY A 225 20.56 7.32 -7.48
C GLY A 225 19.38 7.72 -8.37
N THR A 226 18.14 7.83 -7.84
CA THR A 226 16.96 8.22 -8.63
C THR A 226 16.53 9.67 -8.41
N GLN A 227 17.18 10.39 -7.49
CA GLN A 227 16.89 11.81 -7.27
C GLN A 227 17.20 12.64 -8.53
N PRO A 228 16.43 13.68 -8.83
CA PRO A 228 16.70 14.56 -9.97
C PRO A 228 18.01 15.32 -9.78
N ALA A 229 18.53 15.88 -10.88
CA ALA A 229 19.70 16.74 -10.85
C ALA A 229 19.46 18.00 -9.98
N LYS A 230 20.52 18.72 -9.61
CA LYS A 230 20.41 19.99 -8.90
C LYS A 230 19.68 21.04 -9.76
N CYS A 231 18.95 21.91 -9.08
CA CYS A 231 18.22 23.01 -9.71
C CYS A 231 19.18 23.92 -10.52
N THR A 232 18.82 24.15 -11.78
CA THR A 232 19.52 25.10 -12.68
C THR A 232 18.65 26.30 -13.00
N TYR A 233 17.38 26.31 -12.56
CA TYR A 233 16.42 27.39 -12.79
C TYR A 233 16.77 28.63 -11.96
N HIS A 234 17.22 28.42 -10.71
CA HIS A 234 17.72 29.49 -9.84
C HIS A 234 19.24 29.43 -9.81
N SER A 235 19.91 30.53 -10.11
CA SER A 235 21.36 30.66 -10.00
C SER A 235 21.73 31.64 -8.89
N ALA A 236 22.93 31.49 -8.32
CA ALA A 236 23.44 32.44 -7.31
C ALA A 236 23.50 33.89 -7.84
N PHE A 237 23.56 34.05 -9.15
CA PHE A 237 23.61 35.38 -9.81
C PHE A 237 22.23 36.03 -10.00
N SER A 238 21.11 35.31 -9.80
CA SER A 238 19.76 35.89 -9.96
C SER A 238 19.34 36.79 -8.79
N LYS A 239 20.10 36.85 -7.71
CA LYS A 239 19.85 37.75 -6.55
C LYS A 239 20.23 39.21 -6.75
N SER A 240 20.84 39.57 -7.88
CA SER A 240 21.35 40.93 -8.11
C SER A 240 20.52 41.78 -9.09
N ARG A 241 19.22 41.44 -9.29
CA ARG A 241 18.31 42.31 -10.07
C ARG A 241 17.04 42.61 -9.25
N THR A 242 17.17 43.39 -8.22
CA THR A 242 16.11 44.28 -7.72
C THR A 242 16.57 45.69 -8.05
N TYR A 243 15.98 46.25 -9.11
CA TYR A 243 15.98 47.67 -9.37
C TYR A 243 14.93 48.33 -8.50
#